data_24f1ba65e68d429a0cfcf7600ebed6ff
#
_entry.id   24f1ba65e68d429a0cfcf7600ebed6ff
#
_cell.length_a   1.000
_cell.length_b   1.000
_cell.length_c   1.000
_cell.angle_alpha   90.00
_cell.angle_beta   90.00
_cell.angle_gamma   90.00
#
_symmetry.space_group_name_H-M   'P 1'
#
loop_
_entity.id
_entity.type
_entity.pdbx_description
1 polymer ?
#
loop_
_entity_poly.entity_id
_entity_poly.type
_entity_poly.pdbx_seq_one_letter_code
_entity_poly.pdbx_strand_id
1 'polypeptide(L)'
;MREQVELTFLIGFDRSASNKATAFEKRVIELACKLCGGCAVIPTDGYWMSDGASHAETFRGTLEREDTLHIKLSCELNKENRVYETMRHCISAWADLFEIDTTWVHVQRTKFTRLHFSTKDTMAQMSRATYRDIVSPGTKFAHA
;
A
#
# COMPACT_ATOMS: atom_id res chain seq x y z
N MET A 1 9.51 -19.46 -9.84
CA MET A 1 9.19 -18.20 -9.15
C MET A 1 9.17 -17.07 -10.17
N ARG A 2 8.13 -16.29 -10.17
CA ARG A 2 7.99 -15.17 -11.13
C ARG A 2 8.38 -13.87 -10.48
N GLU A 3 9.06 -13.02 -11.23
CA GLU A 3 9.32 -11.65 -10.76
C GLU A 3 8.02 -10.89 -10.58
N GLN A 4 7.91 -10.23 -9.46
CA GLN A 4 6.79 -9.39 -9.06
C GLN A 4 7.26 -7.95 -8.91
N VAL A 5 6.34 -7.04 -9.02
CA VAL A 5 6.56 -5.64 -8.67
C VAL A 5 5.50 -5.22 -7.65
N GLU A 6 5.93 -4.52 -6.63
CA GLU A 6 5.06 -3.83 -5.70
C GLU A 6 5.01 -2.36 -6.05
N LEU A 7 3.80 -1.84 -6.21
CA LEU A 7 3.54 -0.41 -6.37
C LEU A 7 2.84 0.09 -5.11
N THR A 8 3.35 1.18 -4.56
CA THR A 8 2.71 1.87 -3.44
C THR A 8 2.30 3.25 -3.90
N PHE A 9 1.00 3.51 -3.91
CA PHE A 9 0.42 4.81 -4.23
C PHE A 9 0.22 5.58 -2.92
N LEU A 10 0.87 6.74 -2.80
CA LEU A 10 0.77 7.61 -1.65
C LEU A 10 -0.14 8.78 -2.02
N ILE A 11 -1.34 8.78 -1.46
CA ILE A 11 -2.39 9.75 -1.79
C ILE A 11 -2.69 10.59 -0.56
N GLY A 12 -2.39 11.90 -0.65
CA GLY A 12 -2.69 12.83 0.43
C GLY A 12 -4.08 13.45 0.27
N PHE A 13 -4.98 13.21 1.23
CA PHE A 13 -6.30 13.84 1.29
C PHE A 13 -6.92 13.64 2.67
N ASP A 14 -7.84 14.51 3.04
CA ASP A 14 -8.58 14.37 4.30
C ASP A 14 -9.64 13.27 4.17
N ARG A 15 -9.31 12.08 4.69
CA ARG A 15 -10.15 10.88 4.60
C ARG A 15 -11.46 10.99 5.37
N SER A 16 -11.51 11.84 6.38
CA SER A 16 -12.69 12.01 7.26
C SER A 16 -13.55 13.20 6.87
N ALA A 17 -13.15 14.01 5.90
CA ALA A 17 -13.79 15.29 5.59
C ALA A 17 -15.21 15.15 5.05
N SER A 18 -15.54 14.05 4.36
CA SER A 18 -16.85 13.92 3.72
C SER A 18 -17.15 12.50 3.27
N ASN A 19 -18.43 12.27 2.93
CA ASN A 19 -18.85 11.04 2.27
C ASN A 19 -18.18 10.85 0.89
N LYS A 20 -17.83 11.94 0.23
CA LYS A 20 -17.08 11.90 -1.05
C LYS A 20 -15.69 11.32 -0.86
N ALA A 21 -14.98 11.71 0.21
CA ALA A 21 -13.67 11.15 0.55
C ALA A 21 -13.76 9.65 0.81
N THR A 22 -14.77 9.20 1.56
CA THR A 22 -15.01 7.78 1.82
C THR A 22 -15.32 7.01 0.53
N ALA A 23 -16.14 7.57 -0.35
CA ALA A 23 -16.48 6.96 -1.63
C ALA A 23 -15.27 6.87 -2.56
N PHE A 24 -14.43 7.91 -2.60
CA PHE A 24 -13.18 7.91 -3.35
C PHE A 24 -12.25 6.79 -2.89
N GLU A 25 -11.97 6.72 -1.60
CA GLU A 25 -11.10 5.69 -1.01
C GLU A 25 -11.60 4.29 -1.35
N LYS A 26 -12.89 4.04 -1.18
CA LYS A 26 -13.50 2.75 -1.48
C LYS A 26 -13.30 2.34 -2.95
N ARG A 27 -13.51 3.27 -3.87
CA ARG A 27 -13.33 3.01 -5.30
C ARG A 27 -11.89 2.66 -5.66
N VAL A 28 -10.93 3.37 -5.08
CA VAL A 28 -9.51 3.11 -5.32
C VAL A 28 -9.11 1.73 -4.77
N ILE A 29 -9.56 1.39 -3.58
CA ILE A 29 -9.31 0.07 -2.97
C ILE A 29 -9.93 -1.06 -3.82
N GLU A 30 -11.18 -0.91 -4.23
CA GLU A 30 -11.85 -1.91 -5.08
C GLU A 30 -11.12 -2.11 -6.41
N LEU A 31 -10.65 -1.03 -7.04
CA LEU A 31 -9.88 -1.12 -8.27
C LEU A 31 -8.57 -1.89 -8.06
N ALA A 32 -7.82 -1.55 -7.02
CA ALA A 32 -6.57 -2.23 -6.71
C ALA A 32 -6.78 -3.73 -6.50
N CYS A 33 -7.84 -4.11 -5.79
CA CYS A 33 -8.20 -5.50 -5.57
C CYS A 33 -8.61 -6.22 -6.87
N LYS A 34 -9.34 -5.54 -7.74
CA LYS A 34 -9.73 -6.11 -9.04
C LYS A 34 -8.54 -6.30 -9.98
N LEU A 35 -7.58 -5.40 -9.95
CA LEU A 35 -6.40 -5.47 -10.81
C LEU A 35 -5.38 -6.50 -10.33
N CYS A 36 -5.19 -6.63 -9.03
CA CYS A 36 -4.08 -7.37 -8.43
C CYS A 36 -4.51 -8.52 -7.51
N GLY A 37 -5.80 -8.71 -7.30
CA GLY A 37 -6.34 -9.75 -6.43
C GLY A 37 -6.35 -9.38 -4.94
N GLY A 38 -5.78 -8.27 -4.58
CA GLY A 38 -5.73 -7.75 -3.22
C GLY A 38 -4.83 -6.54 -3.11
N CYS A 39 -4.93 -5.83 -2.01
CA CYS A 39 -4.04 -4.71 -1.69
C CYS A 39 -3.92 -4.55 -0.17
N ALA A 40 -2.89 -3.85 0.26
CA ALA A 40 -2.75 -3.41 1.63
C ALA A 40 -3.00 -1.90 1.70
N VAL A 41 -3.75 -1.48 2.71
CA VAL A 41 -4.08 -0.07 2.93
C VAL A 41 -3.50 0.36 4.26
N ILE A 42 -2.67 1.40 4.23
CA ILE A 42 -1.97 1.90 5.42
C ILE A 42 -2.25 3.38 5.55
N PRO A 43 -3.09 3.81 6.50
CA PRO A 43 -3.26 5.22 6.82
C PRO A 43 -2.03 5.73 7.57
N THR A 44 -1.52 6.89 7.15
CA THR A 44 -0.37 7.53 7.78
C THR A 44 -0.56 9.03 7.87
N ASP A 45 0.27 9.69 8.68
CA ASP A 45 0.41 11.14 8.67
C ASP A 45 1.55 11.52 7.72
N GLY A 46 1.25 12.41 6.78
CA GLY A 46 2.26 13.02 5.91
C GLY A 46 2.62 14.40 6.42
N TYR A 47 3.89 14.76 6.33
CA TYR A 47 4.39 16.09 6.70
C TYR A 47 5.26 16.61 5.58
N TRP A 48 5.08 17.86 5.24
CA TRP A 48 5.95 18.55 4.28
C TRP A 48 6.02 20.03 4.57
N MET A 49 6.99 20.66 3.92
CA MET A 49 7.11 22.10 3.94
C MET A 49 6.30 22.69 2.79
N SER A 50 5.69 23.85 2.99
CA SER A 50 4.90 24.54 1.98
C SER A 50 5.68 24.84 0.68
N ASP A 51 7.00 24.93 0.78
CA ASP A 51 7.93 25.11 -0.35
C ASP A 51 8.62 23.81 -0.77
N GLY A 52 8.12 22.65 -0.37
CA GLY A 52 8.74 21.34 -0.60
C GLY A 52 8.86 20.92 -2.06
N ALA A 53 8.11 21.55 -2.97
CA ALA A 53 8.22 21.33 -4.41
C ALA A 53 9.32 22.15 -5.08
N SER A 54 9.98 23.06 -4.36
CA SER A 54 11.10 23.83 -4.88
C SER A 54 12.38 23.01 -4.93
N HIS A 55 13.35 23.45 -5.75
CA HIS A 55 14.67 22.83 -5.83
C HIS A 55 15.68 23.46 -4.87
N ALA A 56 15.24 23.80 -3.66
CA ALA A 56 16.09 24.41 -2.66
C ALA A 56 16.94 23.36 -1.93
N GLU A 57 18.14 23.72 -1.48
CA GLU A 57 18.96 22.85 -0.62
C GLU A 57 18.36 22.71 0.79
N THR A 58 17.67 23.75 1.26
CA THR A 58 16.98 23.79 2.54
C THR A 58 15.62 24.43 2.37
N PHE A 59 14.61 23.83 2.95
CA PHE A 59 13.24 24.35 2.87
C PHE A 59 12.95 25.25 4.06
N ARG A 60 12.32 26.40 3.81
CA ARG A 60 12.07 27.45 4.82
C ARG A 60 10.59 27.81 4.94
N GLY A 61 9.71 27.10 4.23
CA GLY A 61 8.28 27.31 4.30
C GLY A 61 7.68 26.91 5.64
N THR A 62 6.37 26.81 5.69
CA THR A 62 5.61 26.36 6.84
C THR A 62 5.50 24.84 6.84
N LEU A 63 5.63 24.21 8.01
CA LEU A 63 5.37 22.78 8.18
C LEU A 63 3.86 22.52 8.07
N GLU A 64 3.49 21.63 7.18
CA GLU A 64 2.10 21.21 6.96
C GLU A 64 1.95 19.72 7.23
N ARG A 65 0.80 19.34 7.80
CA ARG A 65 0.41 17.95 8.03
C ARG A 65 -0.76 17.61 7.12
N GLU A 66 -0.76 16.41 6.59
CA GLU A 66 -1.88 15.90 5.81
C GLU A 66 -2.08 14.41 6.10
N ASP A 67 -3.34 13.97 6.13
CA ASP A 67 -3.62 12.54 6.14
C ASP A 67 -3.19 11.94 4.80
N THR A 68 -2.47 10.84 4.86
CA THR A 68 -1.97 10.16 3.67
C THR A 68 -2.42 8.71 3.68
N LEU A 69 -2.89 8.24 2.54
CA LEU A 69 -3.26 6.85 2.34
C LEU A 69 -2.21 6.16 1.48
N HIS A 70 -1.60 5.10 2.01
CA HIS A 70 -0.72 4.23 1.25
C HIS A 70 -1.50 3.02 0.78
N ILE A 71 -1.57 2.84 -0.53
CA ILE A 71 -2.19 1.65 -1.15
C ILE A 71 -1.09 0.85 -1.81
N LYS A 72 -0.81 -0.32 -1.25
CA LYS A 72 0.20 -1.25 -1.75
C LYS A 72 -0.45 -2.37 -2.52
N LEU A 73 -0.01 -2.58 -3.74
CA LEU A 73 -0.49 -3.67 -4.58
C LEU A 73 0.68 -4.30 -5.33
N SER A 74 0.53 -5.56 -5.67
CA SER A 74 1.58 -6.33 -6.32
C SER A 74 1.03 -7.03 -7.54
N CYS A 75 1.81 -7.05 -8.61
CA CYS A 75 1.46 -7.75 -9.82
C CYS A 75 2.69 -8.38 -10.47
N GLU A 76 2.46 -9.24 -11.46
CA GLU A 76 3.55 -9.74 -12.30
C GLU A 76 4.21 -8.58 -13.05
N LEU A 77 5.52 -8.65 -13.22
CA LEU A 77 6.30 -7.58 -13.84
C LEU A 77 5.76 -7.17 -15.22
N ASN A 78 5.30 -8.14 -16.02
CA ASN A 78 4.75 -7.88 -17.35
C ASN A 78 3.40 -7.14 -17.34
N LYS A 79 2.75 -7.06 -16.19
CA LYS A 79 1.47 -6.33 -16.02
C LYS A 79 1.64 -4.96 -15.41
N GLU A 80 2.84 -4.61 -14.99
CA GLU A 80 3.12 -3.38 -14.23
C GLU A 80 2.59 -2.12 -14.92
N ASN A 81 2.93 -1.95 -16.20
CA ASN A 81 2.53 -0.74 -16.92
C ASN A 81 1.02 -0.58 -17.01
N ARG A 82 0.30 -1.67 -17.27
CA ARG A 82 -1.16 -1.66 -17.32
C ARG A 82 -1.77 -1.31 -15.96
N VAL A 83 -1.25 -1.91 -14.89
CA VAL A 83 -1.73 -1.66 -13.53
C VAL A 83 -1.46 -0.20 -13.15
N TYR A 84 -0.24 0.28 -13.37
CA TYR A 84 0.12 1.66 -13.07
C TYR A 84 -0.75 2.66 -13.83
N GLU A 85 -0.90 2.51 -15.14
CA GLU A 85 -1.68 3.44 -15.96
C GLU A 85 -3.17 3.41 -15.60
N THR A 86 -3.73 2.23 -15.33
CA THR A 86 -5.13 2.12 -14.91
C THR A 86 -5.36 2.81 -13.57
N MET A 87 -4.48 2.56 -12.59
CA MET A 87 -4.55 3.23 -11.28
C MET A 87 -4.42 4.75 -11.43
N ARG A 88 -3.44 5.21 -12.21
CA ARG A 88 -3.20 6.63 -12.43
C ARG A 88 -4.41 7.34 -13.02
N HIS A 89 -5.01 6.78 -14.08
CA HIS A 89 -6.17 7.36 -14.72
C HIS A 89 -7.41 7.36 -13.82
N CYS A 90 -7.66 6.23 -13.15
CA CYS A 90 -8.85 6.11 -12.29
C CYS A 90 -8.73 6.98 -11.03
N ILE A 91 -7.59 7.00 -10.38
CA ILE A 91 -7.37 7.89 -9.22
C ILE A 91 -7.59 9.36 -9.64
N SER A 92 -7.04 9.77 -10.77
CA SER A 92 -7.18 11.14 -11.26
C SER A 92 -8.63 11.49 -11.58
N ALA A 93 -9.34 10.61 -12.30
CA ALA A 93 -10.73 10.85 -12.67
C ALA A 93 -11.65 10.86 -11.45
N TRP A 94 -11.44 9.96 -10.49
CA TRP A 94 -12.26 9.91 -9.27
C TRP A 94 -11.94 11.05 -8.31
N ALA A 95 -10.67 11.48 -8.24
CA ALA A 95 -10.33 12.68 -7.47
C ALA A 95 -11.09 13.91 -8.00
N ASP A 96 -11.18 14.06 -9.32
CA ASP A 96 -11.97 15.11 -9.93
C ASP A 96 -13.48 14.94 -9.65
N LEU A 97 -14.01 13.74 -9.88
CA LEU A 97 -15.43 13.44 -9.69
C LEU A 97 -15.90 13.67 -8.25
N PHE A 98 -15.12 13.26 -7.27
CA PHE A 98 -15.43 13.38 -5.84
C PHE A 98 -14.88 14.65 -5.20
N GLU A 99 -14.31 15.55 -5.99
CA GLU A 99 -13.78 16.84 -5.52
C GLU A 99 -12.73 16.65 -4.41
N ILE A 100 -11.84 15.68 -4.60
CA ILE A 100 -10.74 15.40 -3.67
C ILE A 100 -9.60 16.37 -3.97
N ASP A 101 -9.19 17.13 -2.96
CA ASP A 101 -8.06 18.04 -3.05
C ASP A 101 -6.76 17.24 -2.89
N THR A 102 -6.30 16.68 -3.99
CA THR A 102 -5.00 16.02 -4.08
C THR A 102 -4.37 16.36 -5.43
N THR A 103 -3.22 16.99 -5.39
CA THR A 103 -2.52 17.44 -6.62
C THR A 103 -1.49 16.41 -7.08
N TRP A 104 -0.75 15.84 -6.12
CA TRP A 104 0.33 14.91 -6.41
C TRP A 104 0.09 13.56 -5.74
N VAL A 105 0.21 12.51 -6.53
CA VAL A 105 0.23 11.14 -6.03
C VAL A 105 1.64 10.60 -6.27
N HIS A 106 2.31 10.24 -5.19
CA HIS A 106 3.63 9.63 -5.27
C HIS A 106 3.50 8.13 -5.42
N VAL A 107 4.33 7.55 -6.28
CA VAL A 107 4.31 6.10 -6.51
C VAL A 107 5.70 5.55 -6.26
N GLN A 108 5.79 4.61 -5.34
CA GLN A 108 7.02 3.86 -5.05
C GLN A 108 6.94 2.50 -5.71
N ARG A 109 8.06 2.01 -6.18
CA ARG A 109 8.16 0.79 -6.94
C ARG A 109 9.28 -0.08 -6.39
N THR A 110 8.98 -1.35 -6.15
CA THR A 110 9.98 -2.32 -5.69
C THR A 110 9.79 -3.64 -6.42
N LYS A 111 10.84 -4.14 -7.05
CA LYS A 111 10.87 -5.50 -7.60
C LYS A 111 11.15 -6.49 -6.48
N PHE A 112 10.50 -7.64 -6.51
CA PHE A 112 10.71 -8.68 -5.52
C PHE A 112 10.32 -10.05 -6.08
N THR A 113 10.75 -11.09 -5.39
CA THR A 113 10.30 -12.46 -5.63
C THR A 113 9.37 -12.86 -4.50
N ARG A 114 8.14 -13.25 -4.84
CA ARG A 114 7.16 -13.64 -3.83
C ARG A 114 7.36 -15.09 -3.41
N LEU A 115 7.44 -15.28 -2.11
CA LEU A 115 7.31 -16.58 -1.48
C LEU A 115 6.04 -16.57 -0.64
N HIS A 116 5.33 -17.68 -0.64
CA HIS A 116 4.17 -17.85 0.23
C HIS A 116 4.02 -19.31 0.62
N PHE A 117 3.33 -19.56 1.73
CA PHE A 117 2.98 -20.88 2.15
C PHE A 117 1.56 -20.90 2.72
N SER A 118 0.91 -22.04 2.60
CA SER A 118 -0.37 -22.28 3.26
C SER A 118 -0.11 -22.78 4.68
N THR A 119 -0.68 -22.10 5.67
CA THR A 119 -0.56 -22.54 7.06
C THR A 119 -1.19 -23.91 7.27
N LYS A 120 -2.31 -24.16 6.61
CA LYS A 120 -3.00 -25.45 6.67
C LYS A 120 -2.16 -26.58 6.10
N ASP A 121 -1.57 -26.37 4.93
CA ASP A 121 -0.70 -27.38 4.29
C ASP A 121 0.58 -27.57 5.10
N THR A 122 1.16 -26.52 5.63
CA THR A 122 2.32 -26.57 6.51
C THR A 122 2.01 -27.39 7.77
N MET A 123 0.86 -27.16 8.40
CA MET A 123 0.41 -27.94 9.55
C MET A 123 0.21 -29.41 9.21
N ALA A 124 -0.34 -29.72 8.05
CA ALA A 124 -0.55 -31.10 7.60
C ALA A 124 0.77 -31.85 7.39
N GLN A 125 1.84 -31.14 7.04
CA GLN A 125 3.18 -31.71 6.79
C GLN A 125 4.07 -31.69 8.04
N MET A 126 3.71 -30.90 9.05
CA MET A 126 4.52 -30.73 10.25
C MET A 126 4.46 -31.97 11.15
N SER A 127 5.61 -32.42 11.66
CA SER A 127 5.65 -33.49 12.64
C SER A 127 5.08 -33.07 13.99
N ARG A 128 4.55 -34.03 14.74
CA ARG A 128 4.06 -33.76 16.11
C ARG A 128 5.16 -33.27 17.03
N ALA A 129 6.37 -33.76 16.84
CA ALA A 129 7.54 -33.29 17.63
C ALA A 129 7.86 -31.84 17.37
N THR A 130 7.92 -31.41 16.11
CA THR A 130 8.16 -30.01 15.73
C THR A 130 7.07 -29.10 16.28
N TYR A 131 5.81 -29.46 16.10
CA TYR A 131 4.68 -28.68 16.63
C TYR A 131 4.79 -28.50 18.14
N ARG A 132 5.07 -29.62 18.86
CA ARG A 132 5.20 -29.61 20.31
C ARG A 132 6.34 -28.73 20.79
N ASP A 133 7.47 -28.75 20.09
CA ASP A 133 8.63 -27.92 20.42
C ASP A 133 8.32 -26.43 20.26
N ILE A 134 7.55 -26.05 19.22
CA ILE A 134 7.19 -24.65 18.95
C ILE A 134 6.20 -24.13 20.00
N VAL A 135 5.16 -24.90 20.34
CA VAL A 135 4.06 -24.44 21.21
C VAL A 135 4.33 -24.63 22.70
N SER A 136 5.37 -25.34 23.08
CA SER A 136 5.71 -25.59 24.50
C SER A 136 6.16 -24.29 25.19
N PRO A 137 5.67 -24.00 26.40
CA PRO A 137 6.13 -22.85 27.16
C PRO A 137 7.65 -22.89 27.39
N GLY A 138 8.31 -21.75 27.23
CA GLY A 138 9.76 -21.61 27.41
C GLY A 138 10.61 -22.03 26.21
N THR A 139 10.00 -22.38 25.08
CA THR A 139 10.74 -22.64 23.84
C THR A 139 11.38 -21.35 23.33
N LYS A 140 12.64 -21.43 22.88
CA LYS A 140 13.36 -20.26 22.36
C LYS A 140 12.68 -19.58 21.16
N PHE A 141 11.85 -20.32 20.39
CA PHE A 141 11.08 -19.76 19.28
C PHE A 141 9.90 -18.91 19.76
N ALA A 142 9.40 -19.10 20.98
CA ALA A 142 8.29 -18.31 21.52
C ALA A 142 8.69 -16.88 21.90
N HIS A 143 9.98 -16.58 21.91
CA HIS A 143 10.54 -15.29 22.28
C HIS A 143 11.25 -14.58 21.11
N ALA A 144 11.13 -15.12 19.92
CA ALA A 144 11.75 -14.56 18.72
C ALA A 144 10.96 -13.35 18.19
#